data_fc4c87e64778da9d400b11a7eaee6f3b
#
_entry.id   fc4c87e64778da9d400b11a7eaee6f3b
#
_cell.length_a   1.000
_cell.length_b   1.000
_cell.length_c   1.000
_cell.angle_alpha   90.00
_cell.angle_beta   90.00
_cell.angle_gamma   90.00
#
_symmetry.space_group_name_H-M   'P 1'
#
loop_
_entity.id
_entity.type
_entity.pdbx_description
1 polymer ?
#
loop_
_entity_poly.entity_id
_entity_poly.type
_entity_poly.pdbx_seq_one_letter_code
_entity_poly.pdbx_strand_id
1 'polypeptide(L)'
;MNFFIYIKNRTIAVLAVFAMSVALYATLYVAGVDTFVIWYCICLVVIVALVGLIADYIHRRAFYRELSQNLTAMSEHAFLAPSMSAIPATYEEHLFHEALVAMSKSMMDRLAESKTASREYREYIEMWVHEIKTPISAAHLIAQNNPDAATDAMDVQLSKVESLVEQALFYARGTALDRDFSIRPVSLEKVVRVSLRTNARALIDAHVTPRLEHLACSVRTDPKWLSFIVSQLLINAAKYRREDLPLGASFVTVSAVQKEVSTGTRVTELIVADNGIGIPEQDLSRVFDKAFTGENGRRYAKSTGIGLYLVHQLCTKMGLSISVTSQVGAGTTFTITFRESMLDLLDA
;
A
#
# COMPACT_ATOMS: atom_id res chain seq x y z
N MET A 1 26.37 19.64 10.34
CA MET A 1 27.77 19.71 9.82
C MET A 1 28.72 19.84 11.00
N ASN A 2 29.69 18.92 11.13
CA ASN A 2 30.64 18.90 12.23
C ASN A 2 31.79 19.88 11.89
N PHE A 3 32.24 20.72 12.84
CA PHE A 3 33.30 21.73 12.64
C PHE A 3 34.59 21.13 12.11
N PHE A 4 34.96 19.95 12.54
CA PHE A 4 36.13 19.24 12.05
C PHE A 4 36.06 18.86 10.57
N ILE A 5 34.88 18.47 10.09
CA ILE A 5 34.63 18.15 8.67
C ILE A 5 34.70 19.43 7.81
N TYR A 6 34.21 20.54 8.35
CA TYR A 6 34.29 21.84 7.66
C TYR A 6 35.76 22.27 7.49
N ILE A 7 36.60 22.23 8.54
CA ILE A 7 38.03 22.58 8.47
C ILE A 7 38.76 21.66 7.48
N LYS A 8 38.46 20.35 7.52
CA LYS A 8 39.06 19.39 6.58
C LYS A 8 38.78 19.74 5.11
N ASN A 9 37.59 20.26 4.81
CA ASN A 9 37.25 20.69 3.45
C ASN A 9 37.86 22.05 3.08
N ARG A 10 38.43 22.81 4.02
CA ARG A 10 39.07 24.12 3.82
C ARG A 10 40.58 24.06 4.04
N THR A 11 41.20 22.89 3.91
CA THR A 11 42.66 22.71 4.06
C THR A 11 43.48 23.65 3.17
N ILE A 12 43.01 23.90 1.94
CA ILE A 12 43.68 24.83 1.01
C ILE A 12 43.71 26.26 1.59
N ALA A 13 42.57 26.74 2.14
CA ALA A 13 42.49 28.06 2.74
C ALA A 13 43.38 28.19 3.97
N VAL A 14 43.43 27.16 4.83
CA VAL A 14 44.29 27.10 6.02
C VAL A 14 45.78 27.11 5.60
N LEU A 15 46.15 26.31 4.59
CA LEU A 15 47.52 26.28 4.06
C LEU A 15 47.91 27.61 3.43
N ALA A 16 47.00 28.29 2.73
CA ALA A 16 47.24 29.61 2.15
C ALA A 16 47.48 30.66 3.23
N VAL A 17 46.73 30.66 4.33
CA VAL A 17 46.98 31.59 5.47
C VAL A 17 48.33 31.28 6.12
N PHE A 18 48.68 30.02 6.28
CA PHE A 18 49.96 29.63 6.80
C PHE A 18 51.11 30.09 5.90
N ALA A 19 51.04 29.83 4.60
CA ALA A 19 52.04 30.26 3.63
C ALA A 19 52.19 31.80 3.59
N MET A 20 51.07 32.51 3.65
CA MET A 20 51.05 33.98 3.68
C MET A 20 51.72 34.52 4.97
N SER A 21 51.46 33.88 6.11
CA SER A 21 52.09 34.24 7.40
C SER A 21 53.60 34.01 7.39
N VAL A 22 54.08 32.92 6.78
CA VAL A 22 55.51 32.64 6.58
C VAL A 22 56.18 33.65 5.66
N ALA A 23 55.52 33.95 4.54
CA ALA A 23 56.03 34.96 3.59
C ALA A 23 56.11 36.36 4.24
N LEU A 24 55.06 36.74 5.01
CA LEU A 24 55.04 38.02 5.72
C LEU A 24 56.18 38.07 6.79
N TYR A 25 56.38 37.01 7.54
CA TYR A 25 57.49 36.93 8.46
C TYR A 25 58.85 37.15 7.78
N ALA A 26 59.12 36.41 6.71
CA ALA A 26 60.36 36.48 5.97
C ALA A 26 60.65 37.88 5.39
N THR A 27 59.62 38.50 4.82
CA THR A 27 59.78 39.86 4.23
C THR A 27 60.03 40.92 5.29
N LEU A 28 59.29 40.92 6.41
CA LEU A 28 59.47 41.91 7.46
C LEU A 28 60.78 41.66 8.24
N TYR A 29 61.21 40.44 8.39
CA TYR A 29 62.51 40.10 8.98
C TYR A 29 63.67 40.60 8.16
N VAL A 30 63.67 40.43 6.86
CA VAL A 30 64.66 40.95 5.93
C VAL A 30 64.65 42.49 5.88
N ALA A 31 63.50 43.12 6.07
CA ALA A 31 63.35 44.57 6.17
C ALA A 31 63.86 45.18 7.51
N GLY A 32 64.32 44.37 8.44
CA GLY A 32 64.85 44.83 9.74
C GLY A 32 63.82 45.39 10.70
N VAL A 33 62.54 44.99 10.57
CA VAL A 33 61.46 45.43 11.44
C VAL A 33 61.56 44.72 12.80
N ASP A 34 61.19 45.45 13.87
CA ASP A 34 61.20 44.91 15.23
C ASP A 34 60.33 43.61 15.31
N THR A 35 60.86 42.60 15.98
CA THR A 35 60.20 41.29 16.12
C THR A 35 58.83 41.37 16.78
N PHE A 36 58.59 42.32 17.68
CA PHE A 36 57.27 42.57 18.25
C PHE A 36 56.23 43.00 17.20
N VAL A 37 56.62 43.87 16.30
CA VAL A 37 55.76 44.37 15.21
C VAL A 37 55.45 43.23 14.23
N ILE A 38 56.45 42.38 13.93
CA ILE A 38 56.23 41.20 13.05
C ILE A 38 55.15 40.25 13.63
N TRP A 39 55.29 39.89 14.91
CA TRP A 39 54.29 39.04 15.56
C TRP A 39 52.92 39.68 15.66
N TYR A 40 52.84 41.00 15.88
CA TYR A 40 51.58 41.74 15.86
C TYR A 40 50.90 41.64 14.50
N CYS A 41 51.61 41.84 13.40
CA CYS A 41 51.09 41.72 12.04
C CYS A 41 50.57 40.30 11.72
N ILE A 42 51.34 39.27 12.08
CA ILE A 42 50.94 37.86 11.90
C ILE A 42 49.67 37.54 12.70
N CYS A 43 49.64 37.98 13.96
CA CYS A 43 48.46 37.77 14.82
C CYS A 43 47.21 38.41 14.22
N LEU A 44 47.31 39.60 13.67
CA LEU A 44 46.22 40.32 13.02
C LEU A 44 45.73 39.56 11.76
N VAL A 45 46.64 39.06 10.92
CA VAL A 45 46.27 38.25 9.74
C VAL A 45 45.55 36.95 10.16
N VAL A 46 46.02 36.26 11.18
CA VAL A 46 45.44 35.02 11.70
C VAL A 46 44.04 35.31 12.29
N ILE A 47 43.87 36.39 13.04
CA ILE A 47 42.58 36.77 13.62
C ILE A 47 41.56 37.06 12.51
N VAL A 48 41.94 37.86 11.51
CA VAL A 48 41.05 38.18 10.38
C VAL A 48 40.62 36.90 9.62
N ALA A 49 41.60 36.01 9.36
CA ALA A 49 41.31 34.72 8.71
C ALA A 49 40.37 33.84 9.54
N LEU A 50 40.59 33.79 10.86
CA LEU A 50 39.75 33.01 11.77
C LEU A 50 38.30 33.53 11.83
N VAL A 51 38.15 34.86 11.91
CA VAL A 51 36.82 35.51 11.85
C VAL A 51 36.11 35.17 10.55
N GLY A 52 36.78 35.22 9.40
CA GLY A 52 36.24 34.86 8.11
C GLY A 52 35.79 33.38 8.05
N LEU A 53 36.61 32.45 8.56
CA LEU A 53 36.26 31.02 8.62
C LEU A 53 35.08 30.76 9.55
N ILE A 54 35.02 31.44 10.70
CA ILE A 54 33.85 31.30 11.61
C ILE A 54 32.57 31.84 10.99
N ALA A 55 32.63 32.99 10.33
CA ALA A 55 31.49 33.58 9.67
C ALA A 55 30.94 32.66 8.54
N ASP A 56 31.86 32.11 7.68
CA ASP A 56 31.49 31.14 6.63
C ASP A 56 30.91 29.85 7.23
N TYR A 57 31.49 29.37 8.33
CA TYR A 57 30.97 28.18 9.05
C TYR A 57 29.55 28.40 9.59
N ILE A 58 29.31 29.52 10.28
CA ILE A 58 27.99 29.82 10.86
C ILE A 58 26.93 29.89 9.75
N HIS A 59 27.30 30.56 8.64
CA HIS A 59 26.40 30.74 7.50
C HIS A 59 26.02 29.41 6.82
N ARG A 60 27.01 28.62 6.47
CA ARG A 60 26.78 27.28 5.83
C ARG A 60 26.08 26.31 6.78
N ARG A 61 26.36 26.37 8.08
CA ARG A 61 25.72 25.50 9.08
C ARG A 61 24.22 25.62 9.11
N ALA A 62 23.67 26.84 8.94
CA ALA A 62 22.22 27.07 8.93
C ALA A 62 21.54 26.33 7.77
N PHE A 63 22.04 26.49 6.55
CA PHE A 63 21.52 25.84 5.34
C PHE A 63 21.59 24.30 5.43
N TYR A 64 22.74 23.73 5.75
CA TYR A 64 22.89 22.28 5.81
C TYR A 64 22.18 21.64 7.02
N ARG A 65 21.96 22.38 8.10
CA ARG A 65 21.18 21.90 9.23
C ARG A 65 19.70 21.77 8.87
N GLU A 66 19.13 22.76 8.22
CA GLU A 66 17.75 22.74 7.75
C GLU A 66 17.54 21.63 6.71
N LEU A 67 18.46 21.49 5.75
CA LEU A 67 18.43 20.39 4.80
C LEU A 67 18.44 19.03 5.48
N SER A 68 19.35 18.84 6.48
CA SER A 68 19.44 17.58 7.22
C SER A 68 18.19 17.30 8.07
N GLN A 69 17.60 18.33 8.67
CA GLN A 69 16.37 18.18 9.46
C GLN A 69 15.18 17.81 8.55
N ASN A 70 15.06 18.46 7.40
CA ASN A 70 14.03 18.14 6.42
C ASN A 70 14.19 16.73 5.86
N LEU A 71 15.42 16.27 5.60
CA LEU A 71 15.70 14.89 5.18
C LEU A 71 15.32 13.85 6.25
N THR A 72 15.53 14.14 7.53
CA THR A 72 15.20 13.20 8.62
C THR A 72 13.74 13.26 9.06
N ALA A 73 13.07 14.41 8.89
CA ALA A 73 11.65 14.59 9.17
C ALA A 73 10.74 14.03 8.04
N MET A 74 11.32 13.61 6.93
CA MET A 74 10.59 13.01 5.81
C MET A 74 10.08 11.62 6.16
N SER A 75 8.92 11.55 6.77
CA SER A 75 8.02 10.43 6.58
C SER A 75 7.45 10.51 5.15
N GLU A 76 7.34 9.42 4.49
CA GLU A 76 6.95 9.06 3.11
C GLU A 76 6.25 10.06 2.16
N HIS A 77 5.91 11.29 2.57
CA HIS A 77 5.00 12.18 1.79
C HIS A 77 5.47 13.64 1.62
N ALA A 78 6.65 14.02 2.13
CA ALA A 78 7.09 15.43 2.05
C ALA A 78 8.15 15.65 0.96
N PHE A 79 7.85 16.54 0.03
CA PHE A 79 8.77 16.99 -1.01
C PHE A 79 9.64 18.14 -0.48
N LEU A 80 10.96 18.00 -0.58
CA LEU A 80 11.98 18.82 0.09
C LEU A 80 11.98 20.31 -0.26
N ALA A 81 11.82 20.63 -1.53
CA ALA A 81 12.19 21.93 -2.02
C ALA A 81 11.28 23.11 -1.60
N PRO A 82 9.93 22.95 -1.51
CA PRO A 82 9.07 24.09 -1.12
C PRO A 82 9.16 24.48 0.36
N SER A 83 9.73 23.61 1.22
CA SER A 83 9.78 23.82 2.67
C SER A 83 11.10 24.41 3.18
N MET A 84 12.08 24.66 2.29
CA MET A 84 13.35 25.28 2.69
C MET A 84 13.19 26.79 2.77
N SER A 85 13.26 27.33 3.99
CA SER A 85 13.21 28.77 4.27
C SER A 85 14.58 29.42 4.32
N ALA A 86 15.68 28.65 4.38
CA ALA A 86 17.03 29.19 4.36
C ALA A 86 17.38 29.79 3.00
N ILE A 87 17.64 31.08 2.96
CA ILE A 87 18.06 31.80 1.76
C ILE A 87 19.49 31.33 1.39
N PRO A 88 19.70 30.78 0.18
CA PRO A 88 21.04 30.41 -0.28
C PRO A 88 21.91 31.67 -0.37
N ALA A 89 23.10 31.64 0.19
CA ALA A 89 24.00 32.79 0.21
C ALA A 89 25.18 32.63 -0.73
N THR A 90 25.54 31.37 -1.07
CA THR A 90 26.61 31.12 -2.01
C THR A 90 26.03 30.66 -3.35
N TYR A 91 26.77 30.88 -4.44
CA TYR A 91 26.37 30.42 -5.78
C TYR A 91 26.15 28.88 -5.80
N GLU A 92 26.96 28.11 -5.09
CA GLU A 92 26.83 26.66 -4.98
C GLU A 92 25.52 26.25 -4.30
N GLU A 93 25.15 26.93 -3.22
CA GLU A 93 23.89 26.70 -2.50
C GLU A 93 22.68 27.07 -3.36
N HIS A 94 22.80 28.15 -4.13
CA HIS A 94 21.75 28.60 -5.08
C HIS A 94 21.52 27.55 -6.17
N LEU A 95 22.59 27.09 -6.81
CA LEU A 95 22.53 26.07 -7.85
C LEU A 95 21.95 24.74 -7.31
N PHE A 96 22.36 24.37 -6.11
CA PHE A 96 21.85 23.16 -5.44
C PHE A 96 20.36 23.30 -5.10
N HIS A 97 19.95 24.45 -4.60
CA HIS A 97 18.53 24.74 -4.31
C HIS A 97 17.68 24.71 -5.59
N GLU A 98 18.13 25.36 -6.68
CA GLU A 98 17.45 25.31 -7.97
C GLU A 98 17.32 23.88 -8.51
N ALA A 99 18.40 23.08 -8.41
CA ALA A 99 18.37 21.68 -8.83
C ALA A 99 17.34 20.87 -8.00
N LEU A 100 17.29 21.05 -6.68
CA LEU A 100 16.31 20.40 -5.83
C LEU A 100 14.87 20.82 -6.17
N VAL A 101 14.63 22.10 -6.40
CA VAL A 101 13.31 22.62 -6.82
C VAL A 101 12.89 22.01 -8.15
N ALA A 102 13.78 22.00 -9.14
CA ALA A 102 13.53 21.45 -10.46
C ALA A 102 13.24 19.94 -10.40
N MET A 103 14.02 19.18 -9.63
CA MET A 103 13.81 17.75 -9.42
C MET A 103 12.48 17.46 -8.71
N SER A 104 12.18 18.21 -7.64
CA SER A 104 10.94 18.08 -6.89
C SER A 104 9.72 18.38 -7.77
N LYS A 105 9.78 19.45 -8.56
CA LYS A 105 8.73 19.80 -9.53
C LYS A 105 8.54 18.71 -10.57
N SER A 106 9.61 18.24 -11.20
CA SER A 106 9.54 17.15 -12.20
C SER A 106 8.96 15.87 -11.61
N MET A 107 9.28 15.55 -10.36
CA MET A 107 8.74 14.38 -9.66
C MET A 107 7.25 14.56 -9.35
N MET A 108 6.83 15.75 -8.89
CA MET A 108 5.42 16.08 -8.67
C MET A 108 4.60 16.01 -9.95
N ASP A 109 5.10 16.57 -11.05
CA ASP A 109 4.44 16.54 -12.34
C ASP A 109 4.23 15.10 -12.83
N ARG A 110 5.26 14.24 -12.74
CA ARG A 110 5.16 12.81 -13.08
C ARG A 110 4.19 12.05 -12.19
N LEU A 111 4.16 12.35 -10.89
CA LEU A 111 3.18 11.76 -9.96
C LEU A 111 1.75 12.21 -10.30
N ALA A 112 1.55 13.48 -10.64
CA ALA A 112 0.26 14.01 -11.06
C ALA A 112 -0.22 13.36 -12.36
N GLU A 113 0.66 13.25 -13.37
CA GLU A 113 0.37 12.54 -14.62
C GLU A 113 0.01 11.07 -14.38
N SER A 114 0.79 10.36 -13.57
CA SER A 114 0.53 8.96 -13.23
C SER A 114 -0.81 8.78 -12.50
N LYS A 115 -1.14 9.69 -11.57
CA LYS A 115 -2.42 9.68 -10.86
C LYS A 115 -3.59 9.96 -11.82
N THR A 116 -3.43 10.92 -12.73
CA THR A 116 -4.45 11.26 -13.72
C THR A 116 -4.68 10.09 -14.68
N ALA A 117 -3.63 9.50 -15.23
CA ALA A 117 -3.74 8.33 -16.10
C ALA A 117 -4.41 7.12 -15.39
N SER A 118 -4.07 6.90 -14.12
CA SER A 118 -4.69 5.84 -13.31
C SER A 118 -6.18 6.09 -13.09
N ARG A 119 -6.59 7.36 -12.88
CA ARG A 119 -8.00 7.73 -12.72
C ARG A 119 -8.78 7.57 -14.04
N GLU A 120 -8.23 8.06 -15.14
CA GLU A 120 -8.85 7.94 -16.47
C GLU A 120 -9.01 6.46 -16.87
N TYR A 121 -8.01 5.62 -16.59
CA TYR A 121 -8.10 4.18 -16.82
C TYR A 121 -9.22 3.54 -15.99
N ARG A 122 -9.39 3.93 -14.73
CA ARG A 122 -10.47 3.43 -13.88
C ARG A 122 -11.84 3.84 -14.40
N GLU A 123 -12.03 5.13 -14.73
CA GLU A 123 -13.28 5.66 -15.28
C GLU A 123 -13.65 4.94 -16.59
N TYR A 124 -12.66 4.70 -17.45
CA TYR A 124 -12.84 3.92 -18.67
C TYR A 124 -13.31 2.49 -18.38
N ILE A 125 -12.67 1.78 -17.45
CA ILE A 125 -13.08 0.42 -17.07
C ILE A 125 -14.48 0.40 -16.47
N GLU A 126 -14.84 1.39 -15.64
CA GLU A 126 -16.19 1.48 -15.06
C GLU A 126 -17.26 1.65 -16.15
N MET A 127 -17.03 2.54 -17.10
CA MET A 127 -17.92 2.74 -18.24
C MET A 127 -18.03 1.45 -19.09
N TRP A 128 -16.91 0.84 -19.41
CA TRP A 128 -16.86 -0.40 -20.19
C TRP A 128 -17.59 -1.56 -19.52
N VAL A 129 -17.45 -1.71 -18.21
CA VAL A 129 -18.18 -2.72 -17.42
C VAL A 129 -19.69 -2.47 -17.46
N HIS A 130 -20.13 -1.21 -17.37
CA HIS A 130 -21.55 -0.87 -17.51
C HIS A 130 -22.09 -1.25 -18.89
N GLU A 131 -21.35 -0.97 -19.95
CA GLU A 131 -21.76 -1.31 -21.32
C GLU A 131 -21.81 -2.82 -21.57
N ILE A 132 -20.95 -3.61 -20.95
CA ILE A 132 -20.96 -5.07 -21.06
C ILE A 132 -22.07 -5.72 -20.22
N LYS A 133 -22.37 -5.18 -19.03
CA LYS A 133 -23.45 -5.72 -18.18
C LYS A 133 -24.82 -5.66 -18.88
N THR A 134 -25.06 -4.65 -19.69
CA THR A 134 -26.32 -4.48 -20.42
C THR A 134 -26.61 -5.66 -21.37
N PRO A 135 -25.76 -6.03 -22.34
CA PRO A 135 -26.01 -7.16 -23.21
C PRO A 135 -26.00 -8.51 -22.47
N ILE A 136 -25.22 -8.65 -21.39
CA ILE A 136 -25.24 -9.86 -20.54
C ILE A 136 -26.60 -10.00 -19.89
N SER A 137 -27.14 -8.95 -19.28
CA SER A 137 -28.49 -8.96 -18.67
C SER A 137 -29.59 -9.25 -19.69
N ALA A 138 -29.48 -8.69 -20.90
CA ALA A 138 -30.40 -9.00 -21.98
C ALA A 138 -30.36 -10.47 -22.41
N ALA A 139 -29.14 -11.03 -22.50
CA ALA A 139 -28.93 -12.44 -22.83
C ALA A 139 -29.49 -13.39 -21.73
N HIS A 140 -29.32 -13.04 -20.45
CA HIS A 140 -29.94 -13.77 -19.33
C HIS A 140 -31.48 -13.76 -19.45
N LEU A 141 -32.10 -12.62 -19.76
CA LEU A 141 -33.55 -12.53 -19.94
C LEU A 141 -34.04 -13.39 -21.13
N ILE A 142 -33.29 -13.44 -22.24
CA ILE A 142 -33.59 -14.28 -23.37
C ILE A 142 -33.49 -15.77 -22.98
N ALA A 143 -32.47 -16.17 -22.25
CA ALA A 143 -32.29 -17.54 -21.78
C ALA A 143 -33.42 -17.95 -20.82
N GLN A 144 -33.81 -17.10 -19.89
CA GLN A 144 -34.90 -17.35 -18.93
C GLN A 144 -36.27 -17.47 -19.60
N ASN A 145 -36.52 -16.72 -20.69
CA ASN A 145 -37.77 -16.76 -21.41
C ASN A 145 -37.88 -17.95 -22.40
N ASN A 146 -36.79 -18.65 -22.66
CA ASN A 146 -36.73 -19.80 -23.56
C ASN A 146 -36.02 -20.98 -22.88
N PRO A 147 -36.62 -21.61 -21.87
CA PRO A 147 -35.97 -22.64 -21.06
C PRO A 147 -35.78 -23.93 -21.89
N ASP A 148 -34.55 -24.21 -22.27
CA ASP A 148 -34.09 -25.48 -22.81
C ASP A 148 -32.69 -25.80 -22.34
N ALA A 149 -32.19 -27.01 -22.59
CA ALA A 149 -30.86 -27.43 -22.13
C ALA A 149 -29.71 -26.57 -22.71
N ALA A 150 -29.91 -25.98 -23.90
CA ALA A 150 -28.92 -25.12 -24.54
C ALA A 150 -28.90 -23.74 -23.90
N THR A 151 -30.06 -23.18 -23.59
CA THR A 151 -30.20 -21.89 -22.91
C THR A 151 -29.76 -21.95 -21.45
N ASP A 152 -29.96 -23.08 -20.76
CA ASP A 152 -29.43 -23.32 -19.42
C ASP A 152 -27.90 -23.34 -19.41
N ALA A 153 -27.28 -24.02 -20.38
CA ALA A 153 -25.83 -24.04 -20.53
C ALA A 153 -25.27 -22.64 -20.88
N MET A 154 -25.99 -21.85 -21.70
CA MET A 154 -25.62 -20.47 -22.03
C MET A 154 -25.70 -19.56 -20.79
N ASP A 155 -26.72 -19.66 -19.98
CA ASP A 155 -26.93 -18.88 -18.75
C ASP A 155 -25.78 -19.10 -17.74
N VAL A 156 -25.28 -20.33 -17.64
CA VAL A 156 -24.09 -20.65 -16.85
C VAL A 156 -22.84 -19.93 -17.38
N GLN A 157 -22.64 -19.87 -18.72
CA GLN A 157 -21.49 -19.16 -19.29
C GLN A 157 -21.62 -17.64 -19.14
N LEU A 158 -22.82 -17.09 -19.29
CA LEU A 158 -23.09 -15.66 -19.05
C LEU A 158 -22.77 -15.27 -17.61
N SER A 159 -23.19 -16.07 -16.63
CA SER A 159 -22.85 -15.85 -15.21
C SER A 159 -21.34 -15.87 -14.95
N LYS A 160 -20.58 -16.71 -15.67
CA LYS A 160 -19.11 -16.69 -15.60
C LYS A 160 -18.51 -15.40 -16.17
N VAL A 161 -19.04 -14.93 -17.32
CA VAL A 161 -18.59 -13.67 -17.94
C VAL A 161 -18.89 -12.51 -17.00
N GLU A 162 -20.07 -12.45 -16.40
CA GLU A 162 -20.44 -11.43 -15.42
C GLU A 162 -19.48 -11.40 -14.22
N SER A 163 -19.15 -12.57 -13.67
CA SER A 163 -18.18 -12.70 -12.58
C SER A 163 -16.78 -12.19 -12.98
N LEU A 164 -16.32 -12.48 -14.20
CA LEU A 164 -15.03 -11.99 -14.70
C LEU A 164 -15.03 -10.47 -14.90
N VAL A 165 -16.11 -9.92 -15.40
CA VAL A 165 -16.30 -8.47 -15.58
C VAL A 165 -16.29 -7.76 -14.23
N GLU A 166 -16.96 -8.33 -13.21
CA GLU A 166 -16.89 -7.78 -11.84
C GLU A 166 -15.50 -7.86 -11.25
N GLN A 167 -14.78 -8.96 -11.43
CA GLN A 167 -13.39 -9.07 -10.99
C GLN A 167 -12.49 -8.01 -11.66
N ALA A 168 -12.68 -7.76 -12.97
CA ALA A 168 -11.94 -6.71 -13.68
C ALA A 168 -12.22 -5.31 -13.12
N LEU A 169 -13.49 -5.03 -12.81
CA LEU A 169 -13.89 -3.77 -12.19
C LEU A 169 -13.26 -3.59 -10.80
N PHE A 170 -13.33 -4.62 -9.97
CA PHE A 170 -12.72 -4.58 -8.64
C PHE A 170 -11.19 -4.45 -8.71
N TYR A 171 -10.56 -5.10 -9.69
CA TYR A 171 -9.13 -4.92 -9.94
C TYR A 171 -8.78 -3.48 -10.31
N ALA A 172 -9.51 -2.88 -11.25
CA ALA A 172 -9.29 -1.50 -11.66
C ALA A 172 -9.48 -0.49 -10.50
N ARG A 173 -10.52 -0.69 -9.68
CA ARG A 173 -10.76 0.11 -8.47
C ARG A 173 -9.72 -0.15 -7.38
N GLY A 174 -9.28 -1.40 -7.24
CA GLY A 174 -8.30 -1.82 -6.24
C GLY A 174 -6.88 -1.32 -6.51
N THR A 175 -6.49 -1.08 -7.75
CA THR A 175 -5.15 -0.58 -8.11
C THR A 175 -5.00 0.93 -7.93
N ALA A 176 -6.09 1.69 -7.93
CA ALA A 176 -6.04 3.13 -7.69
C ALA A 176 -5.75 3.45 -6.21
N LEU A 177 -4.80 4.34 -5.99
CA LEU A 177 -4.19 4.69 -4.70
C LEU A 177 -5.10 5.47 -3.73
N ASP A 178 -6.35 5.80 -4.04
CA ASP A 178 -7.15 6.75 -3.26
C ASP A 178 -8.48 6.23 -2.74
N ARG A 179 -8.64 6.28 -1.45
CA ARG A 179 -9.63 6.84 -0.50
C ARG A 179 -11.14 6.69 -0.78
N ASP A 180 -11.59 5.77 -1.61
CA ASP A 180 -13.03 5.54 -1.83
C ASP A 180 -13.63 4.49 -0.86
N PHE A 181 -12.96 4.20 0.26
CA PHE A 181 -13.52 3.32 1.28
C PHE A 181 -14.43 4.10 2.23
N SER A 182 -15.70 3.74 2.25
CA SER A 182 -16.66 4.25 3.23
C SER A 182 -16.62 3.38 4.50
N ILE A 183 -15.59 3.57 5.32
CA ILE A 183 -15.42 2.82 6.56
C ILE A 183 -16.46 3.29 7.57
N ARG A 184 -17.37 2.37 7.96
CA ARG A 184 -18.45 2.60 8.91
C ARG A 184 -18.78 1.35 9.71
N PRO A 185 -19.51 1.44 10.83
CA PRO A 185 -20.02 0.25 11.53
C PRO A 185 -20.96 -0.56 10.61
N VAL A 186 -20.68 -1.85 10.45
CA VAL A 186 -21.40 -2.75 9.55
C VAL A 186 -21.69 -4.06 10.27
N SER A 187 -22.94 -4.52 10.21
CA SER A 187 -23.33 -5.84 10.72
C SER A 187 -22.75 -6.94 9.84
N LEU A 188 -21.92 -7.83 10.40
CA LEU A 188 -21.37 -8.98 9.70
C LEU A 188 -22.47 -9.89 9.15
N GLU A 189 -23.52 -10.13 9.93
CA GLU A 189 -24.64 -10.95 9.50
C GLU A 189 -25.30 -10.41 8.23
N LYS A 190 -25.53 -9.10 8.15
CA LYS A 190 -26.13 -8.49 6.96
C LYS A 190 -25.26 -8.67 5.72
N VAL A 191 -23.97 -8.44 5.84
CA VAL A 191 -23.02 -8.58 4.71
C VAL A 191 -22.94 -10.03 4.26
N VAL A 192 -22.78 -10.97 5.18
CA VAL A 192 -22.69 -12.40 4.86
C VAL A 192 -23.97 -12.90 4.21
N ARG A 193 -25.16 -12.49 4.71
CA ARG A 193 -26.45 -12.86 4.09
C ARG A 193 -26.61 -12.29 2.67
N VAL A 194 -26.16 -11.05 2.42
CA VAL A 194 -26.15 -10.47 1.05
C VAL A 194 -25.21 -11.28 0.15
N SER A 195 -24.00 -11.58 0.60
CA SER A 195 -23.03 -12.37 -0.18
C SER A 195 -23.55 -13.78 -0.50
N LEU A 196 -24.21 -14.43 0.46
CA LEU A 196 -24.84 -15.73 0.23
C LEU A 196 -25.96 -15.68 -0.80
N ARG A 197 -26.82 -14.65 -0.74
CA ARG A 197 -27.91 -14.49 -1.74
C ARG A 197 -27.34 -14.28 -3.14
N THR A 198 -26.33 -13.43 -3.28
CA THR A 198 -25.68 -13.17 -4.56
C THR A 198 -25.04 -14.44 -5.15
N ASN A 199 -24.49 -15.33 -4.30
CA ASN A 199 -23.82 -16.54 -4.75
C ASN A 199 -24.65 -17.82 -4.54
N ALA A 200 -25.96 -17.69 -4.28
CA ALA A 200 -26.82 -18.83 -3.94
C ALA A 200 -26.81 -19.89 -5.04
N ARG A 201 -26.91 -19.50 -6.30
CA ARG A 201 -26.91 -20.42 -7.44
C ARG A 201 -25.61 -21.25 -7.50
N ALA A 202 -24.46 -20.59 -7.38
CA ALA A 202 -23.16 -21.27 -7.38
C ALA A 202 -23.01 -22.30 -6.24
N LEU A 203 -23.52 -21.99 -5.05
CA LEU A 203 -23.51 -22.90 -3.91
C LEU A 203 -24.49 -24.07 -4.09
N ILE A 204 -25.70 -23.81 -4.64
CA ILE A 204 -26.71 -24.84 -4.95
C ILE A 204 -26.20 -25.81 -6.01
N ASP A 205 -25.69 -25.29 -7.12
CA ASP A 205 -25.15 -26.08 -8.24
C ASP A 205 -23.94 -26.94 -7.78
N ALA A 206 -23.16 -26.41 -6.82
CA ALA A 206 -22.06 -27.12 -6.21
C ALA A 206 -22.49 -28.05 -5.05
N HIS A 207 -23.77 -28.10 -4.67
CA HIS A 207 -24.29 -28.85 -3.53
C HIS A 207 -23.56 -28.54 -2.21
N VAL A 208 -23.14 -27.27 -2.01
CA VAL A 208 -22.45 -26.80 -0.81
C VAL A 208 -23.46 -26.10 0.12
N THR A 209 -23.61 -26.61 1.33
CA THR A 209 -24.53 -26.10 2.34
C THR A 209 -23.87 -24.99 3.16
N PRO A 210 -24.35 -23.74 3.17
CA PRO A 210 -23.83 -22.69 4.03
C PRO A 210 -24.31 -22.87 5.47
N ARG A 211 -23.40 -22.67 6.43
CA ARG A 211 -23.66 -22.66 7.88
C ARG A 211 -23.23 -21.31 8.45
N LEU A 212 -24.10 -20.70 9.25
CA LEU A 212 -23.85 -19.37 9.84
C LEU A 212 -23.80 -19.50 11.34
N GLU A 213 -22.71 -19.01 11.96
CA GLU A 213 -22.48 -19.13 13.40
C GLU A 213 -21.95 -17.80 13.96
N HIS A 214 -22.50 -17.34 15.06
CA HIS A 214 -22.01 -16.22 15.87
C HIS A 214 -21.78 -14.89 15.09
N LEU A 215 -22.59 -14.59 14.06
CA LEU A 215 -22.45 -13.39 13.22
C LEU A 215 -23.15 -12.14 13.80
N ALA A 216 -23.75 -12.22 14.97
CA ALA A 216 -24.49 -11.11 15.61
C ALA A 216 -23.52 -10.06 16.19
N CYS A 217 -22.59 -9.57 15.37
CA CYS A 217 -21.64 -8.52 15.74
C CYS A 217 -21.45 -7.52 14.59
N SER A 218 -20.89 -6.37 14.92
CA SER A 218 -20.55 -5.31 13.95
C SER A 218 -19.04 -5.06 13.94
N VAL A 219 -18.53 -4.66 12.80
CA VAL A 219 -17.13 -4.26 12.56
C VAL A 219 -17.07 -2.96 11.76
N ARG A 220 -16.02 -2.18 11.92
CA ARG A 220 -15.80 -0.98 11.08
C ARG A 220 -15.13 -1.38 9.77
N THR A 221 -15.86 -1.25 8.67
CA THR A 221 -15.40 -1.62 7.33
C THR A 221 -16.30 -1.00 6.26
N ASP A 222 -15.92 -1.17 5.00
CA ASP A 222 -16.79 -0.87 3.86
C ASP A 222 -17.63 -2.11 3.51
N PRO A 223 -18.98 -2.03 3.58
CA PRO A 223 -19.86 -3.18 3.34
C PRO A 223 -19.77 -3.73 1.92
N LYS A 224 -19.50 -2.89 0.93
CA LYS A 224 -19.40 -3.28 -0.48
C LYS A 224 -18.15 -4.13 -0.72
N TRP A 225 -17.02 -3.67 -0.19
CA TRP A 225 -15.76 -4.37 -0.33
C TRP A 225 -15.71 -5.66 0.50
N LEU A 226 -16.26 -5.63 1.72
CA LEU A 226 -16.38 -6.83 2.54
C LEU A 226 -17.29 -7.87 1.88
N SER A 227 -18.41 -7.43 1.27
CA SER A 227 -19.31 -8.34 0.54
C SER A 227 -18.60 -9.01 -0.64
N PHE A 228 -17.76 -8.28 -1.38
CA PHE A 228 -16.94 -8.84 -2.45
C PHE A 228 -15.96 -9.89 -1.90
N ILE A 229 -15.24 -9.58 -0.81
CA ILE A 229 -14.30 -10.50 -0.18
C ILE A 229 -15.00 -11.80 0.22
N VAL A 230 -16.11 -11.72 0.94
CA VAL A 230 -16.90 -12.88 1.36
C VAL A 230 -17.39 -13.67 0.15
N SER A 231 -17.89 -12.99 -0.90
CA SER A 231 -18.33 -13.64 -2.15
C SER A 231 -17.23 -14.44 -2.82
N GLN A 232 -16.00 -13.88 -2.89
CA GLN A 232 -14.85 -14.59 -3.46
C GLN A 232 -14.49 -15.86 -2.66
N LEU A 233 -14.57 -15.80 -1.33
CA LEU A 233 -14.32 -16.96 -0.48
C LEU A 233 -15.40 -18.03 -0.63
N LEU A 234 -16.67 -17.64 -0.73
CA LEU A 234 -17.81 -18.54 -0.97
C LEU A 234 -17.73 -19.22 -2.35
N ILE A 235 -17.37 -18.46 -3.40
CA ILE A 235 -17.14 -19.01 -4.73
C ILE A 235 -15.99 -20.02 -4.71
N ASN A 236 -14.92 -19.75 -3.98
CA ASN A 236 -13.82 -20.70 -3.84
C ASN A 236 -14.28 -21.98 -3.12
N ALA A 237 -15.05 -21.88 -2.05
CA ALA A 237 -15.63 -23.04 -1.35
C ALA A 237 -16.50 -23.92 -2.29
N ALA A 238 -17.33 -23.29 -3.13
CA ALA A 238 -18.14 -23.98 -4.13
C ALA A 238 -17.28 -24.67 -5.20
N LYS A 239 -16.25 -23.96 -5.68
CA LYS A 239 -15.39 -24.36 -6.77
C LYS A 239 -14.47 -25.52 -6.41
N TYR A 240 -13.91 -25.50 -5.21
CA TYR A 240 -12.94 -26.47 -4.71
C TYR A 240 -13.55 -27.48 -3.73
N ARG A 241 -14.87 -27.76 -3.89
CA ARG A 241 -15.54 -28.80 -3.11
C ARG A 241 -14.94 -30.18 -3.39
N ARG A 242 -15.12 -31.09 -2.50
CA ARG A 242 -14.79 -32.50 -2.66
C ARG A 242 -15.92 -33.22 -3.41
N GLU A 243 -15.59 -33.85 -4.51
CA GLU A 243 -16.55 -34.60 -5.33
C GLU A 243 -16.79 -36.04 -4.80
N ASP A 244 -15.89 -36.53 -3.96
CA ASP A 244 -15.97 -37.83 -3.29
C ASP A 244 -16.92 -37.85 -2.08
N LEU A 245 -17.40 -36.68 -1.64
CA LEU A 245 -18.37 -36.60 -0.54
C LEU A 245 -19.78 -36.92 -1.01
N PRO A 246 -20.61 -37.55 -0.13
CA PRO A 246 -22.03 -37.72 -0.41
C PRO A 246 -22.75 -36.39 -0.66
N LEU A 247 -23.80 -36.42 -1.47
CA LEU A 247 -24.65 -35.24 -1.71
C LEU A 247 -25.12 -34.64 -0.36
N GLY A 248 -24.89 -33.33 -0.19
CA GLY A 248 -25.25 -32.58 1.03
C GLY A 248 -24.20 -32.66 2.15
N ALA A 249 -23.10 -33.41 1.98
CA ALA A 249 -22.02 -33.45 2.98
C ALA A 249 -21.00 -32.33 2.81
N SER A 250 -21.00 -31.63 1.65
CA SER A 250 -20.16 -30.45 1.44
C SER A 250 -20.79 -29.23 2.12
N PHE A 251 -19.99 -28.47 2.86
CA PHE A 251 -20.46 -27.26 3.55
C PHE A 251 -19.41 -26.17 3.56
N VAL A 252 -19.87 -24.95 3.76
CA VAL A 252 -19.05 -23.78 4.10
C VAL A 252 -19.62 -23.11 5.33
N THR A 253 -18.83 -23.01 6.40
CA THR A 253 -19.19 -22.32 7.64
C THR A 253 -18.65 -20.91 7.61
N VAL A 254 -19.52 -19.93 7.87
CA VAL A 254 -19.12 -18.54 8.10
C VAL A 254 -19.42 -18.18 9.53
N SER A 255 -18.40 -17.90 10.30
CA SER A 255 -18.51 -17.61 11.73
C SER A 255 -17.72 -16.37 12.12
N ALA A 256 -18.07 -15.76 13.26
CA ALA A 256 -17.30 -14.65 13.82
C ALA A 256 -16.90 -14.97 15.27
N VAL A 257 -15.68 -14.60 15.63
CA VAL A 257 -15.13 -14.71 16.99
C VAL A 257 -14.65 -13.35 17.43
N GLN A 258 -15.15 -12.88 18.59
CA GLN A 258 -14.69 -11.63 19.20
C GLN A 258 -13.77 -11.97 20.38
N LYS A 259 -12.61 -11.30 20.42
CA LYS A 259 -11.60 -11.43 21.48
C LYS A 259 -11.26 -10.02 22.00
N GLU A 260 -11.22 -9.85 23.30
CA GLU A 260 -10.65 -8.65 23.91
C GLU A 260 -9.18 -8.90 24.19
N VAL A 261 -8.33 -8.01 23.67
CA VAL A 261 -6.89 -8.04 23.93
C VAL A 261 -6.60 -7.10 25.10
N SER A 262 -5.69 -7.47 25.99
CA SER A 262 -5.37 -6.80 27.27
C SER A 262 -5.00 -5.30 27.19
N THR A 263 -4.99 -4.72 26.01
CA THR A 263 -4.69 -3.30 25.72
C THR A 263 -5.94 -2.45 25.42
N GLY A 264 -7.17 -2.96 25.71
CA GLY A 264 -8.41 -2.24 25.35
C GLY A 264 -8.71 -2.25 23.85
N THR A 265 -8.10 -3.13 23.09
CA THR A 265 -8.36 -3.32 21.66
C THR A 265 -9.29 -4.52 21.48
N ARG A 266 -10.40 -4.33 20.77
CA ARG A 266 -11.29 -5.42 20.37
C ARG A 266 -10.80 -6.00 19.05
N VAL A 267 -10.66 -7.31 18.98
CA VAL A 267 -10.33 -8.05 17.76
C VAL A 267 -11.53 -8.91 17.38
N THR A 268 -12.06 -8.71 16.18
CA THR A 268 -13.11 -9.54 15.60
C THR A 268 -12.51 -10.33 14.44
N GLU A 269 -12.65 -11.65 14.47
CA GLU A 269 -12.22 -12.54 13.40
C GLU A 269 -13.45 -13.05 12.64
N LEU A 270 -13.54 -12.78 11.34
CA LEU A 270 -14.51 -13.41 10.44
C LEU A 270 -13.83 -14.62 9.79
N ILE A 271 -14.38 -15.79 10.03
CA ILE A 271 -13.84 -17.08 9.62
C ILE A 271 -14.76 -17.67 8.54
N VAL A 272 -14.17 -18.04 7.39
CA VAL A 272 -14.84 -18.76 6.31
C VAL A 272 -14.13 -20.10 6.15
N ALA A 273 -14.77 -21.18 6.55
CA ALA A 273 -14.20 -22.52 6.57
C ALA A 273 -15.01 -23.47 5.68
N ASP A 274 -14.37 -24.16 4.75
CA ASP A 274 -14.95 -25.20 3.91
C ASP A 274 -14.36 -26.57 4.22
N ASN A 275 -15.06 -27.64 3.87
CA ASN A 275 -14.58 -29.02 3.90
C ASN A 275 -14.20 -29.53 2.50
N GLY A 276 -13.66 -28.66 1.66
CA GLY A 276 -13.25 -28.94 0.29
C GLY A 276 -11.97 -29.78 0.17
N ILE A 277 -11.37 -29.76 -1.02
CA ILE A 277 -10.16 -30.55 -1.32
C ILE A 277 -8.92 -30.08 -0.54
N GLY A 278 -8.93 -28.89 0.04
CA GLY A 278 -7.79 -28.29 0.73
C GLY A 278 -6.71 -27.79 -0.22
N ILE A 279 -5.69 -27.17 0.34
CA ILE A 279 -4.56 -26.56 -0.38
C ILE A 279 -3.27 -27.25 0.08
N PRO A 280 -2.39 -27.69 -0.84
CA PRO A 280 -1.09 -28.23 -0.48
C PRO A 280 -0.24 -27.21 0.29
N GLU A 281 0.53 -27.66 1.27
CA GLU A 281 1.34 -26.81 2.15
C GLU A 281 2.31 -25.90 1.35
N GLN A 282 2.91 -26.44 0.28
CA GLN A 282 3.79 -25.71 -0.61
C GLN A 282 3.12 -24.53 -1.34
N ASP A 283 1.80 -24.57 -1.50
CA ASP A 283 1.02 -23.54 -2.19
C ASP A 283 0.50 -22.46 -1.23
N LEU A 284 0.40 -22.74 0.10
CA LEU A 284 -0.20 -21.83 1.10
C LEU A 284 0.44 -20.44 1.14
N SER A 285 1.75 -20.36 1.01
CA SER A 285 2.47 -19.07 1.02
C SER A 285 2.21 -18.22 -0.23
N ARG A 286 1.68 -18.83 -1.30
CA ARG A 286 1.51 -18.22 -2.62
C ARG A 286 0.06 -18.03 -3.04
N VAL A 287 -0.91 -18.49 -2.26
CA VAL A 287 -2.34 -18.42 -2.65
C VAL A 287 -2.84 -16.99 -2.90
N PHE A 288 -2.17 -16.00 -2.34
CA PHE A 288 -2.44 -14.58 -2.52
C PHE A 288 -1.61 -13.91 -3.61
N ASP A 289 -0.71 -14.63 -4.27
CA ASP A 289 0.09 -14.10 -5.37
C ASP A 289 -0.77 -13.86 -6.61
N LYS A 290 -0.45 -12.80 -7.37
CA LYS A 290 -1.16 -12.45 -8.59
C LYS A 290 -1.05 -13.56 -9.64
N ALA A 291 -2.20 -13.99 -10.18
CA ALA A 291 -2.31 -15.04 -11.20
C ALA A 291 -1.81 -16.44 -10.74
N PHE A 292 -1.64 -16.65 -9.43
CA PHE A 292 -1.30 -17.96 -8.90
C PHE A 292 -2.55 -18.87 -8.86
N THR A 293 -2.44 -20.07 -9.42
CA THR A 293 -3.56 -21.02 -9.49
C THR A 293 -3.28 -22.35 -8.77
N GLY A 294 -2.05 -22.58 -8.34
CA GLY A 294 -1.63 -23.82 -7.69
C GLY A 294 -1.89 -25.08 -8.52
N GLU A 295 -1.68 -26.24 -7.93
CA GLU A 295 -1.96 -27.54 -8.55
C GLU A 295 -3.49 -27.74 -8.73
N ASN A 296 -4.28 -27.38 -7.73
CA ASN A 296 -5.73 -27.50 -7.73
C ASN A 296 -6.39 -26.66 -8.82
N GLY A 297 -5.92 -25.44 -9.05
CA GLY A 297 -6.46 -24.55 -10.07
C GLY A 297 -6.20 -25.00 -11.49
N ARG A 298 -5.11 -25.73 -11.71
CA ARG A 298 -4.81 -26.35 -13.03
C ARG A 298 -5.62 -27.61 -13.28
N ARG A 299 -5.85 -28.41 -12.23
CA ARG A 299 -6.47 -29.73 -12.34
C ARG A 299 -7.99 -29.71 -12.34
N TYR A 300 -8.61 -28.91 -11.47
CA TYR A 300 -10.07 -28.95 -11.22
C TYR A 300 -10.85 -27.79 -11.84
N ALA A 301 -10.23 -26.64 -12.06
CA ALA A 301 -10.95 -25.52 -12.65
C ALA A 301 -9.99 -24.51 -13.27
N LYS A 302 -10.21 -24.11 -14.51
CA LYS A 302 -9.51 -22.98 -15.13
C LYS A 302 -9.77 -21.71 -14.31
N SER A 303 -8.90 -21.42 -13.35
CA SER A 303 -8.98 -20.23 -12.50
C SER A 303 -8.04 -19.15 -12.99
N THR A 304 -8.44 -17.90 -12.83
CA THR A 304 -7.62 -16.74 -13.23
C THR A 304 -6.49 -16.45 -12.25
N GLY A 305 -6.55 -16.99 -11.01
CA GLY A 305 -5.63 -16.66 -9.91
C GLY A 305 -5.74 -15.21 -9.43
N ILE A 306 -6.79 -14.49 -9.82
CA ILE A 306 -6.97 -13.06 -9.47
C ILE A 306 -7.84 -12.88 -8.22
N GLY A 307 -8.77 -13.80 -7.95
CA GLY A 307 -9.74 -13.64 -6.85
C GLY A 307 -9.11 -13.48 -5.47
N LEU A 308 -8.26 -14.41 -5.03
CA LEU A 308 -7.59 -14.34 -3.73
C LEU A 308 -6.55 -13.22 -3.66
N TYR A 309 -5.87 -12.92 -4.77
CA TYR A 309 -5.01 -11.75 -4.85
C TYR A 309 -5.78 -10.45 -4.56
N LEU A 310 -6.97 -10.27 -5.17
CA LEU A 310 -7.83 -9.11 -4.90
C LEU A 310 -8.31 -9.07 -3.46
N VAL A 311 -8.70 -10.21 -2.89
CA VAL A 311 -9.08 -10.32 -1.48
C VAL A 311 -7.96 -9.82 -0.57
N HIS A 312 -6.73 -10.25 -0.78
CA HIS A 312 -5.56 -9.82 -0.01
C HIS A 312 -5.29 -8.32 -0.17
N GLN A 313 -5.31 -7.80 -1.41
CA GLN A 313 -5.11 -6.38 -1.69
C GLN A 313 -6.17 -5.50 -1.00
N LEU A 314 -7.44 -5.92 -1.04
CA LEU A 314 -8.53 -5.19 -0.40
C LEU A 314 -8.44 -5.21 1.13
N CYS A 315 -8.12 -6.37 1.71
CA CYS A 315 -7.87 -6.46 3.15
C CYS A 315 -6.76 -5.50 3.57
N THR A 316 -5.61 -5.53 2.89
CA THR A 316 -4.46 -4.65 3.17
C THR A 316 -4.85 -3.18 3.07
N LYS A 317 -5.57 -2.77 2.02
CA LYS A 317 -6.02 -1.37 1.83
C LYS A 317 -7.02 -0.89 2.88
N MET A 318 -7.86 -1.77 3.38
CA MET A 318 -8.80 -1.48 4.48
C MET A 318 -8.15 -1.59 5.87
N GLY A 319 -6.84 -1.84 5.96
CA GLY A 319 -6.16 -2.04 7.24
C GLY A 319 -6.52 -3.35 7.95
N LEU A 320 -7.08 -4.33 7.19
CA LEU A 320 -7.42 -5.65 7.69
C LEU A 320 -6.29 -6.63 7.40
N SER A 321 -6.17 -7.68 8.22
CA SER A 321 -5.31 -8.82 7.89
C SER A 321 -6.15 -10.02 7.47
N ILE A 322 -5.61 -10.80 6.52
CA ILE A 322 -6.19 -12.09 6.13
C ILE A 322 -5.13 -13.18 6.25
N SER A 323 -5.55 -14.32 6.78
CA SER A 323 -4.73 -15.54 6.87
C SER A 323 -5.48 -16.74 6.32
N VAL A 324 -4.73 -17.77 5.97
CA VAL A 324 -5.26 -19.05 5.47
C VAL A 324 -4.61 -20.20 6.19
N THR A 325 -5.41 -21.18 6.57
CA THR A 325 -4.96 -22.49 7.03
C THR A 325 -5.69 -23.56 6.22
N SER A 326 -5.00 -24.60 5.81
CA SER A 326 -5.60 -25.65 5.00
C SER A 326 -4.86 -26.96 5.15
N GLN A 327 -5.59 -28.05 4.96
CA GLN A 327 -5.05 -29.39 4.91
C GLN A 327 -5.72 -30.14 3.74
N VAL A 328 -4.91 -30.77 2.92
CA VAL A 328 -5.40 -31.56 1.78
C VAL A 328 -6.38 -32.64 2.27
N GLY A 329 -7.56 -32.70 1.66
CA GLY A 329 -8.63 -33.61 2.01
C GLY A 329 -9.45 -33.25 3.26
N ALA A 330 -9.09 -32.20 4.00
CA ALA A 330 -9.83 -31.73 5.16
C ALA A 330 -10.59 -30.41 4.90
N GLY A 331 -10.05 -29.55 4.04
CA GLY A 331 -10.65 -28.28 3.66
C GLY A 331 -9.75 -27.08 3.88
N THR A 332 -10.33 -25.88 3.76
CA THR A 332 -9.62 -24.59 3.85
C THR A 332 -10.35 -23.64 4.78
N THR A 333 -9.60 -22.91 5.59
CA THR A 333 -10.11 -21.86 6.48
C THR A 333 -9.41 -20.55 6.20
N PHE A 334 -10.18 -19.53 5.82
CA PHE A 334 -9.73 -18.14 5.71
C PHE A 334 -10.20 -17.37 6.94
N THR A 335 -9.30 -16.57 7.51
CA THR A 335 -9.59 -15.72 8.68
C THR A 335 -9.28 -14.27 8.34
N ILE A 336 -10.30 -13.40 8.41
CA ILE A 336 -10.17 -11.95 8.24
C ILE A 336 -10.23 -11.32 9.62
N THR A 337 -9.21 -10.53 9.98
CA THR A 337 -9.08 -9.94 11.31
C THR A 337 -9.34 -8.43 11.24
N PHE A 338 -10.32 -7.98 12.02
CA PHE A 338 -10.65 -6.57 12.26
C PHE A 338 -10.08 -6.18 13.62
N ARG A 339 -9.33 -5.08 13.68
CA ARG A 339 -8.80 -4.53 14.92
C ARG A 339 -9.43 -3.16 15.16
N GLU A 340 -10.12 -3.00 16.26
CA GLU A 340 -10.78 -1.77 16.66
C GLU A 340 -10.18 -1.29 17.98
N SER A 341 -9.66 -0.06 18.02
CA SER A 341 -9.21 0.55 19.25
C SER A 341 -10.41 1.03 20.07
N MET A 342 -10.26 1.16 21.39
CA MET A 342 -11.32 1.67 22.26
C MET A 342 -11.75 3.10 21.90
N LEU A 343 -10.86 3.90 21.30
CA LEU A 343 -11.15 5.23 20.77
C LEU A 343 -12.10 5.18 19.58
N ASP A 344 -11.96 4.18 18.71
CA ASP A 344 -12.83 3.99 17.54
C ASP A 344 -14.28 3.58 17.91
N LEU A 345 -14.48 3.09 19.14
CA LEU A 345 -15.79 2.67 19.66
C LEU A 345 -16.56 3.83 20.34
N LEU A 346 -15.87 4.90 20.72
CA LEU A 346 -16.50 6.09 21.34
C LEU A 346 -17.06 7.08 20.30
N ASP A 347 -16.61 6.98 19.06
CA ASP A 347 -17.06 7.82 17.93
C ASP A 347 -18.21 7.18 17.10
N ALA A 348 -18.81 6.10 17.57
CA ALA A 348 -19.92 5.37 16.97
C ALA A 348 -21.21 5.54 17.75
#